data_1ee2af05dee9017237e2bfec0d847bc7
#
_entry.id   1ee2af05dee9017237e2bfec0d847bc7
#
_cell.length_a   1.000
_cell.length_b   1.000
_cell.length_c   1.000
_cell.angle_alpha   90.00
_cell.angle_beta   90.00
_cell.angle_gamma   90.00
#
_symmetry.space_group_name_H-M   'P 1'
#
loop_
_entity.id
_entity.type
_entity.pdbx_description
1 polymer ?
#
loop_
_entity_poly.entity_id
_entity_poly.type
_entity_poly.pdbx_seq_one_letter_code
_entity_poly.pdbx_strand_id
1 'polypeptide(L)'
;MRGWLAETNQYQSRNQVIAVTLKTAEPGKEYFIEAIRTDDEEMDAFLFSLGCYAGEPITVISRRRGTCVVSIKDGRYTIGDELAECIFL
;
A
#
# COMPACT_ATOMS: atom_id res chain seq x y z
N MET A 1 16.42 -27.84 16.55
CA MET A 1 16.05 -27.52 15.80
C MET A 1 15.99 -27.38 15.53
N ARG A 2 16.13 -27.34 15.87
CA ARG A 2 15.68 -26.86 15.45
C ARG A 2 15.29 -26.63 15.14
N GLY A 3 15.44 -26.50 15.92
CA GLY A 3 14.72 -26.03 15.25
C GLY A 3 14.75 -25.69 15.22
N TRP A 4 14.71 -25.95 15.38
CA TRP A 4 14.51 -25.42 14.92
C TRP A 4 14.29 -24.97 14.68
N LEU A 5 14.11 -24.79 15.17
CA LEU A 5 13.69 -24.24 14.50
C LEU A 5 13.42 -23.75 14.22
N ALA A 6 13.32 -23.62 14.72
CA ALA A 6 12.78 -23.02 14.00
C ALA A 6 12.57 -22.68 13.82
N GLU A 7 12.52 -22.66 13.96
CA GLU A 7 12.06 -22.17 13.37
C GLU A 7 11.74 -21.65 12.96
N THR A 8 11.72 -21.91 13.58
CA THR A 8 11.27 -21.33 12.87
C THR A 8 10.99 -20.94 12.50
N ASN A 9 10.80 -20.99 12.74
CA ASN A 9 10.35 -20.46 11.96
C ASN A 9 9.99 -20.11 11.64
N GLN A 10 9.81 -20.18 11.94
CA GLN A 10 9.31 -19.75 11.27
C GLN A 10 9.05 -19.20 10.96
N TYR A 11 9.03 -19.38 11.35
CA TYR A 11 8.71 -18.74 10.66
C TYR A 11 8.55 -18.18 10.23
N GLN A 12 8.59 -18.24 10.43
CA GLN A 12 8.39 -17.60 9.73
C GLN A 12 8.21 -17.19 9.24
N SER A 13 8.15 -17.39 9.54
CA SER A 13 7.87 -16.79 8.88
C SER A 13 7.84 -16.58 8.64
N ARG A 14 7.42 -16.94 8.93
CA ARG A 14 7.41 -16.48 8.54
C ARG A 14 7.37 -15.85 8.53
N ASN A 15 7.34 -15.66 9.36
CA ASN A 15 7.34 -14.76 9.13
C ASN A 15 7.12 -14.16 8.23
N GLN A 16 6.59 -14.10 8.32
CA GLN A 16 6.28 -13.41 7.17
C GLN A 16 5.55 -12.16 7.45
N VAL A 17 6.14 -11.07 7.07
CA VAL A 17 5.50 -9.79 7.19
C VAL A 17 4.53 -9.64 6.03
N ILE A 18 3.26 -9.45 6.35
CA ILE A 18 2.29 -9.17 5.33
C ILE A 18 2.26 -7.66 5.16
N ALA A 19 2.80 -7.20 4.05
CA ALA A 19 2.82 -5.78 3.78
C ALA A 19 1.42 -5.31 3.46
N VAL A 20 0.99 -4.22 4.10
CA VAL A 20 -0.29 -3.61 3.78
C VAL A 20 -0.06 -2.62 2.66
N THR A 21 -0.82 -2.78 1.59
CA THR A 21 -0.78 -1.84 0.49
C THR A 21 -2.16 -1.24 0.31
N LEU A 22 -2.23 -0.24 -0.56
CA LEU A 22 -3.51 0.40 -0.82
C LEU A 22 -4.52 -0.60 -1.37
N LYS A 23 -4.04 -1.64 -2.05
CA LYS A 23 -4.93 -2.65 -2.61
C LYS A 23 -5.69 -3.40 -1.52
N THR A 24 -5.08 -3.56 -0.33
CA THR A 24 -5.69 -4.32 0.75
C THR A 24 -6.15 -3.45 1.91
N ALA A 25 -6.03 -2.13 1.79
CA ALA A 25 -6.42 -1.23 2.86
C ALA A 25 -7.94 -1.25 3.04
N GLU A 26 -8.37 -1.08 4.28
CA GLU A 26 -9.80 -1.07 4.59
C GLU A 26 -10.42 0.27 4.21
N PRO A 27 -11.54 0.26 3.51
CA PRO A 27 -12.23 1.51 3.20
C PRO A 27 -12.66 2.24 4.47
N GLY A 28 -12.53 3.55 4.45
CA GLY A 28 -12.93 4.39 5.57
C GLY A 28 -11.89 4.58 6.65
N LYS A 29 -10.78 3.84 6.57
CA LYS A 29 -9.73 3.94 7.57
C LYS A 29 -8.59 4.78 7.02
N GLU A 30 -8.09 5.72 7.82
CA GLU A 30 -6.96 6.53 7.40
C GLU A 30 -5.66 5.77 7.64
N TYR A 31 -4.79 5.80 6.66
CA TYR A 31 -3.45 5.22 6.78
C TYR A 31 -2.44 6.31 6.45
N PHE A 32 -1.20 6.08 6.86
CA PHE A 32 -0.10 6.93 6.44
C PHE A 32 0.77 6.13 5.47
N ILE A 33 1.11 6.78 4.37
CA ILE A 33 1.92 6.13 3.34
C ILE A 33 3.31 5.90 3.88
N GLU A 34 3.78 4.66 3.79
CA GLU A 34 5.11 4.32 4.25
C GLU A 34 6.11 4.45 3.12
N ALA A 35 5.76 3.96 1.95
CA ALA A 35 6.69 3.97 0.81
C ALA A 35 5.91 3.78 -0.48
N ILE A 36 6.48 4.29 -1.56
CA ILE A 36 5.99 4.05 -2.90
C ILE A 36 7.08 3.27 -3.62
N ARG A 37 6.71 2.15 -4.23
CA ARG A 37 7.69 1.30 -4.89
C ARG A 37 7.18 0.95 -6.28
N THR A 38 7.63 1.70 -7.26
CA THR A 38 7.34 1.38 -8.65
C THR A 38 8.65 1.27 -9.40
N ASP A 39 8.60 0.63 -10.56
CA ASP A 39 9.77 0.55 -11.43
C ASP A 39 9.69 1.57 -12.54
N ASP A 40 8.77 2.52 -12.43
CA ASP A 40 8.47 3.45 -13.50
C ASP A 40 8.54 4.87 -12.95
N GLU A 41 9.50 5.65 -13.44
CA GLU A 41 9.67 7.01 -12.94
C GLU A 41 8.48 7.89 -13.24
N GLU A 42 7.79 7.63 -14.34
CA GLU A 42 6.60 8.42 -14.66
C GLU A 42 5.49 8.15 -13.68
N MET A 43 5.36 6.89 -13.25
CA MET A 43 4.36 6.56 -12.23
C MET A 43 4.72 7.19 -10.90
N ASP A 44 6.00 7.17 -10.54
CA ASP A 44 6.43 7.83 -9.32
C ASP A 44 6.10 9.31 -9.36
N ALA A 45 6.38 9.96 -10.47
CA ALA A 45 6.12 11.38 -10.61
C ALA A 45 4.62 11.68 -10.58
N PHE A 46 3.84 10.81 -11.20
CA PHE A 46 2.39 10.95 -11.20
C PHE A 46 1.84 10.89 -9.78
N LEU A 47 2.26 9.87 -9.02
CA LEU A 47 1.80 9.71 -7.65
C LEU A 47 2.24 10.88 -6.78
N PHE A 48 3.46 11.33 -6.98
CA PHE A 48 3.96 12.46 -6.21
C PHE A 48 3.12 13.71 -6.50
N SER A 49 2.71 13.89 -7.75
CA SER A 49 1.93 15.06 -8.12
C SER A 49 0.54 15.05 -7.47
N LEU A 50 0.04 13.88 -7.11
CA LEU A 50 -1.23 13.76 -6.40
C LEU A 50 -1.08 14.00 -4.90
N GLY A 51 0.14 14.11 -4.41
CA GLY A 51 0.39 14.19 -2.97
C GLY A 51 0.61 12.82 -2.34
N CYS A 52 0.83 11.80 -3.17
CA CYS A 52 0.97 10.43 -2.70
C CYS A 52 2.44 10.12 -2.50
N TYR A 53 2.94 10.36 -1.28
CA TYR A 53 4.33 10.11 -0.95
C TYR A 53 4.45 9.81 0.54
N ALA A 54 5.60 9.30 0.94
CA ALA A 54 5.82 8.83 2.30
C ALA A 54 5.47 9.89 3.32
N GLY A 55 4.76 9.48 4.35
CA GLY A 55 4.37 10.36 5.44
C GLY A 55 3.01 11.02 5.27
N GLU A 56 2.41 10.93 4.09
CA GLU A 56 1.13 11.57 3.84
C GLU A 56 -0.03 10.65 4.18
N PRO A 57 -1.11 11.19 4.74
CA PRO A 57 -2.29 10.37 5.02
C PRO A 57 -3.08 10.08 3.76
N ILE A 58 -3.66 8.89 3.72
CA ILE A 58 -4.47 8.45 2.60
C ILE A 58 -5.61 7.60 3.13
N THR A 59 -6.79 7.75 2.53
CA THR A 59 -7.97 6.99 2.93
C THR A 59 -8.62 6.42 1.68
N VAL A 60 -8.96 5.14 1.71
CA VAL A 60 -9.75 4.53 0.64
C VAL A 60 -11.20 4.89 0.92
N ILE A 61 -11.82 5.57 -0.02
CA ILE A 61 -13.22 5.95 0.12
C ILE A 61 -14.13 4.77 -0.26
N SER A 62 -13.80 4.13 -1.36
CA SER A 62 -14.60 2.99 -1.81
C SER A 62 -13.74 2.12 -2.72
N ARG A 63 -14.19 0.87 -2.88
CA ARG A 63 -13.53 -0.07 -3.76
C ARG A 63 -14.51 -0.59 -4.79
N ARG A 64 -13.98 -0.79 -5.98
CA ARG A 64 -14.71 -1.46 -7.03
C ARG A 64 -13.78 -2.50 -7.62
N ARG A 65 -14.31 -3.32 -8.52
CA ARG A 65 -13.48 -4.33 -9.15
C ARG A 65 -12.38 -3.64 -9.94
N GLY A 66 -11.15 -3.90 -9.56
CA GLY A 66 -9.98 -3.41 -10.27
C GLY A 66 -9.57 -1.97 -9.97
N THR A 67 -10.34 -1.25 -9.16
CA THR A 67 -9.99 0.13 -8.82
C THR A 67 -10.41 0.48 -7.42
N CYS A 68 -9.90 1.60 -6.93
CA CYS A 68 -10.39 2.17 -5.68
C CYS A 68 -10.35 3.68 -5.79
N VAL A 69 -11.24 4.33 -5.06
CA VAL A 69 -11.25 5.78 -4.95
C VAL A 69 -10.59 6.14 -3.64
N VAL A 70 -9.62 7.03 -3.70
CA VAL A 70 -8.86 7.42 -2.51
C VAL A 70 -8.96 8.91 -2.30
N SER A 71 -8.80 9.30 -1.05
CA SER A 71 -8.71 10.69 -0.65
C SER A 71 -7.27 10.96 -0.23
N ILE A 72 -6.63 11.92 -0.88
CA ILE A 72 -5.27 12.34 -0.55
C ILE A 72 -5.30 13.86 -0.53
N LYS A 73 -4.87 14.44 0.61
CA LYS A 73 -4.90 15.88 0.78
C LYS A 73 -6.32 16.37 0.48
N ASP A 74 -6.47 17.26 -0.47
CA ASP A 74 -7.78 17.84 -0.76
C ASP A 74 -8.44 17.21 -1.99
N GLY A 75 -7.84 16.14 -2.52
CA GLY A 75 -8.32 15.56 -3.76
C GLY A 75 -8.82 14.14 -3.61
N ARG A 76 -9.62 13.71 -4.56
CA ARG A 76 -10.07 12.34 -4.65
C ARG A 76 -9.68 11.80 -6.01
N TYR A 77 -9.16 10.58 -6.00
CA TYR A 77 -8.60 10.00 -7.22
C TYR A 77 -9.01 8.55 -7.33
N THR A 78 -9.19 8.09 -8.56
CA THR A 78 -9.45 6.69 -8.83
C THR A 78 -8.12 6.05 -9.21
N ILE A 79 -7.75 5.00 -8.50
CA ILE A 79 -6.46 4.34 -8.68
C ILE A 79 -6.71 2.88 -8.99
N GLY A 80 -6.07 2.38 -10.05
CA GLY A 80 -6.18 0.98 -10.43
C GLY A 80 -5.40 0.09 -9.48
N ASP A 81 -5.76 -1.19 -9.46
CA ASP A 81 -5.13 -2.15 -8.56
C ASP A 81 -3.63 -2.24 -8.78
N GLU A 82 -3.18 -2.15 -10.03
CA GLU A 82 -1.76 -2.26 -10.31
C GLU A 82 -0.97 -1.19 -9.60
N LEU A 83 -1.50 0.01 -9.59
CA LEU A 83 -0.84 1.12 -8.93
C LEU A 83 -1.01 1.04 -7.43
N ALA A 84 -2.18 0.58 -6.98
CA ALA A 84 -2.45 0.47 -5.56
C ALA A 84 -1.48 -0.50 -4.89
N GLU A 85 -1.03 -1.53 -5.59
CA GLU A 85 -0.07 -2.48 -5.04
C GLU A 85 1.29 -1.86 -4.79
N CYS A 86 1.57 -0.73 -5.38
CA CYS A 86 2.86 -0.06 -5.24
C CYS A 86 2.89 0.92 -4.08
N ILE A 87 1.74 1.18 -3.46
CA ILE A 87 1.63 2.15 -2.38
C ILE A 87 1.57 1.38 -1.06
N PHE A 88 2.66 1.42 -0.32
CA PHE A 88 2.79 0.68 0.94
C PHE A 88 2.37 1.55 2.11
N LEU A 89 1.59 0.98 3.01
CA LEU A 89 1.00 1.72 4.12
C LEU A 89 1.49 1.27 5.48
#